data_3a730d70cc617d518e65bba632e89e17
#
_entry.id   3a730d70cc617d518e65bba632e89e17
#
_cell.length_a   1.000
_cell.length_b   1.000
_cell.length_c   1.000
_cell.angle_alpha   90.00
_cell.angle_beta   90.00
_cell.angle_gamma   90.00
#
_symmetry.space_group_name_H-M   'P 1'
#
loop_
_entity.id
_entity.type
_entity.pdbx_description
1 polymer ?
#
loop_
_entity_poly.entity_id
_entity_poly.type
_entity_poly.pdbx_seq_one_letter_code
_entity_poly.pdbx_strand_id
1 'polypeptide(L)'
;MSEEELSLHSQEQIRGLRERGVQIQDVNSIHVGREVQLEHISPGCTIYPFVRIIGPETQIHSGAQIGVRGSVTLENSWIGENAVVGSLGPVTLKDTVVGPKSVLGSGVAEQAVFLGKETMVNDFTTGYGFRIRKGSLYEEDSSSAQHTDTKMTVLFPWNTLGSNINFGDALIAGGTGPELGNFSEVGSGSIHFNYSIRGDKATASLFGDVYQGVFLDQERLFIGGNNTLLGPIKADFGVMTAAGARINGTLSPGLNFGHSTPKGKIDYDSRRFSGALGIVTKQIDFLAELTALYHWYKQIRIGCISKTPEKKFLYEAGLMMIELNFQERLFQLNRYVEVLEGSLSLFGNSKKVSKKETAKQRQLLEKWPKLQIQLATPKAFELLAPESLTNCIVQQIAEAKLEYTVIIKGLSPEGKQEGKEWLNTIANGVRNIFNSEIVVAG
;
A
#
# COMPACT_ATOMS: atom_id res chain seq x y z
N MET A 1 -22.48 7.13 33.78
CA MET A 1 -23.59 6.69 32.95
C MET A 1 -23.83 5.23 33.26
N SER A 2 -25.01 4.86 33.63
CA SER A 2 -25.35 3.47 33.94
C SER A 2 -25.42 2.60 32.69
N GLU A 3 -25.29 1.28 32.83
CA GLU A 3 -25.48 0.34 31.71
C GLU A 3 -26.88 0.48 31.06
N GLU A 4 -27.89 0.83 31.86
CA GLU A 4 -29.24 1.13 31.41
C GLU A 4 -29.32 2.36 30.51
N GLU A 5 -28.62 3.45 30.84
CA GLU A 5 -28.58 4.67 30.02
C GLU A 5 -27.87 4.42 28.69
N LEU A 6 -26.82 3.61 28.68
CA LEU A 6 -26.11 3.19 27.45
C LEU A 6 -26.99 2.33 26.55
N SER A 7 -27.75 1.43 27.11
CA SER A 7 -28.67 0.55 26.39
C SER A 7 -29.85 1.34 25.76
N LEU A 8 -30.45 2.25 26.53
CA LEU A 8 -31.54 3.10 26.04
C LEU A 8 -31.08 3.99 24.87
N HIS A 9 -29.91 4.56 24.98
CA HIS A 9 -29.37 5.43 23.92
C HIS A 9 -29.11 4.66 22.62
N SER A 10 -28.51 3.48 22.70
CA SER A 10 -28.30 2.62 21.53
C SER A 10 -29.64 2.22 20.87
N GLN A 11 -30.68 1.97 21.64
CA GLN A 11 -32.01 1.67 21.10
C GLN A 11 -32.65 2.87 20.40
N GLU A 12 -32.44 4.10 20.90
CA GLU A 12 -32.90 5.33 20.21
C GLU A 12 -32.17 5.50 18.87
N GLN A 13 -30.86 5.31 18.83
CA GLN A 13 -30.07 5.33 17.59
C GLN A 13 -30.56 4.28 16.58
N ILE A 14 -30.80 3.06 17.03
CA ILE A 14 -31.29 1.95 16.18
C ILE A 14 -32.68 2.29 15.61
N ARG A 15 -33.57 2.87 16.41
CA ARG A 15 -34.89 3.33 15.94
C ARG A 15 -34.75 4.39 14.86
N GLY A 16 -33.92 5.42 15.11
CA GLY A 16 -33.66 6.49 14.14
C GLY A 16 -33.11 5.96 12.82
N LEU A 17 -32.19 4.99 12.85
CA LEU A 17 -31.67 4.35 11.64
C LEU A 17 -32.75 3.61 10.85
N ARG A 18 -33.63 2.88 11.52
CA ARG A 18 -34.76 2.19 10.87
C ARG A 18 -35.74 3.15 10.21
N GLU A 19 -36.05 4.26 10.89
CA GLU A 19 -36.93 5.33 10.35
C GLU A 19 -36.32 5.95 9.09
N ARG A 20 -34.99 5.99 8.99
CA ARG A 20 -34.24 6.45 7.81
C ARG A 20 -34.13 5.41 6.71
N GLY A 21 -34.65 4.20 6.86
CA GLY A 21 -34.63 3.15 5.85
C GLY A 21 -33.43 2.22 5.89
N VAL A 22 -32.69 2.18 7.00
CA VAL A 22 -31.63 1.19 7.24
C VAL A 22 -32.29 -0.15 7.63
N GLN A 23 -31.90 -1.23 6.98
CA GLN A 23 -32.39 -2.58 7.28
C GLN A 23 -31.60 -3.18 8.44
N ILE A 24 -32.26 -3.34 9.60
CA ILE A 24 -31.67 -3.92 10.80
C ILE A 24 -32.36 -5.25 11.09
N GLN A 25 -31.61 -6.35 11.04
CA GLN A 25 -32.18 -7.70 11.16
C GLN A 25 -32.51 -8.09 12.61
N ASP A 26 -31.68 -7.66 13.58
CA ASP A 26 -31.96 -7.92 15.01
C ASP A 26 -31.54 -6.71 15.85
N VAL A 27 -32.51 -5.97 16.31
CA VAL A 27 -32.33 -4.75 17.10
C VAL A 27 -31.71 -4.98 18.48
N ASN A 28 -31.77 -6.20 19.01
CA ASN A 28 -31.30 -6.50 20.37
C ASN A 28 -29.83 -6.89 20.43
N SER A 29 -29.24 -7.26 19.29
CA SER A 29 -27.83 -7.69 19.19
C SER A 29 -26.91 -6.66 18.57
N ILE A 30 -27.44 -5.48 18.21
CA ILE A 30 -26.66 -4.40 17.57
C ILE A 30 -26.37 -3.30 18.59
N HIS A 31 -25.19 -2.73 18.52
CA HIS A 31 -24.80 -1.56 19.28
C HIS A 31 -24.41 -0.41 18.36
N VAL A 32 -25.06 0.74 18.57
CA VAL A 32 -24.68 2.00 17.89
C VAL A 32 -24.30 3.03 18.96
N GLY A 33 -23.04 3.50 18.89
CA GLY A 33 -22.52 4.50 19.80
C GLY A 33 -23.25 5.83 19.63
N ARG A 34 -23.42 6.57 20.73
CA ARG A 34 -24.12 7.87 20.74
C ARG A 34 -23.39 8.95 19.93
N GLU A 35 -22.07 8.78 19.75
CA GLU A 35 -21.22 9.66 18.96
C GLU A 35 -21.39 9.47 17.45
N VAL A 36 -22.06 8.38 17.04
CA VAL A 36 -22.30 8.08 15.62
C VAL A 36 -23.40 9.00 15.09
N GLN A 37 -23.11 9.70 14.01
CA GLN A 37 -24.07 10.56 13.33
C GLN A 37 -24.96 9.71 12.44
N LEU A 38 -26.29 9.72 12.68
CA LEU A 38 -27.22 8.90 11.92
C LEU A 38 -27.26 9.25 10.43
N GLU A 39 -26.93 10.50 10.11
CA GLU A 39 -26.82 11.02 8.74
C GLU A 39 -25.70 10.35 7.95
N HIS A 40 -24.68 9.85 8.62
CA HIS A 40 -23.55 9.14 8.02
C HIS A 40 -23.90 7.69 7.66
N ILE A 41 -25.06 7.18 8.07
CA ILE A 41 -25.50 5.83 7.72
C ILE A 41 -26.65 5.95 6.71
N SER A 42 -26.35 5.60 5.47
CA SER A 42 -27.27 5.78 4.33
C SER A 42 -28.44 4.79 4.38
N PRO A 43 -29.63 5.18 3.91
CA PRO A 43 -30.72 4.24 3.70
C PRO A 43 -30.30 3.14 2.70
N GLY A 44 -30.95 1.97 2.81
CA GLY A 44 -30.70 0.82 1.93
C GLY A 44 -29.51 -0.05 2.31
N CYS A 45 -28.70 0.33 3.32
CA CYS A 45 -27.72 -0.60 3.87
C CYS A 45 -28.38 -1.63 4.80
N THR A 46 -27.73 -2.79 4.98
CA THR A 46 -28.21 -3.88 5.84
C THR A 46 -27.22 -4.16 6.96
N ILE A 47 -27.71 -4.12 8.21
CA ILE A 47 -26.94 -4.42 9.41
C ILE A 47 -27.45 -5.74 9.98
N TYR A 48 -26.55 -6.74 10.01
CA TYR A 48 -26.84 -8.08 10.53
C TYR A 48 -26.61 -8.16 12.06
N PRO A 49 -26.99 -9.25 12.73
CA PRO A 49 -26.77 -9.42 14.16
C PRO A 49 -25.31 -9.29 14.61
N PHE A 50 -25.11 -8.85 15.87
CA PHE A 50 -23.79 -8.72 16.52
C PHE A 50 -22.86 -7.70 15.89
N VAL A 51 -23.42 -6.64 15.32
CA VAL A 51 -22.68 -5.51 14.78
C VAL A 51 -22.56 -4.40 15.83
N ARG A 52 -21.35 -3.86 15.95
CA ARG A 52 -21.04 -2.69 16.78
C ARG A 52 -20.53 -1.55 15.89
N ILE A 53 -21.19 -0.43 15.90
CA ILE A 53 -20.86 0.78 15.17
C ILE A 53 -20.50 1.87 16.17
N ILE A 54 -19.27 2.35 16.14
CA ILE A 54 -18.74 3.37 17.06
C ILE A 54 -17.84 4.36 16.34
N GLY A 55 -17.58 5.49 16.99
CA GLY A 55 -16.74 6.56 16.47
C GLY A 55 -17.51 7.56 15.59
N PRO A 56 -17.27 8.89 15.79
CA PRO A 56 -18.02 9.95 15.13
C PRO A 56 -17.80 10.02 13.60
N GLU A 57 -16.67 9.47 13.12
CA GLU A 57 -16.30 9.48 11.70
C GLU A 57 -16.82 8.24 10.94
N THR A 58 -17.55 7.34 11.62
CA THR A 58 -18.04 6.12 10.95
C THR A 58 -19.15 6.47 9.96
N GLN A 59 -18.97 6.02 8.70
CA GLN A 59 -19.91 6.22 7.61
C GLN A 59 -20.20 4.90 6.90
N ILE A 60 -21.46 4.68 6.53
CA ILE A 60 -21.91 3.48 5.81
C ILE A 60 -22.80 3.91 4.66
N HIS A 61 -22.40 3.58 3.44
CA HIS A 61 -23.12 3.97 2.24
C HIS A 61 -24.17 2.94 1.80
N SER A 62 -25.04 3.37 0.88
CA SER A 62 -26.17 2.60 0.37
C SER A 62 -25.77 1.23 -0.15
N GLY A 63 -26.62 0.23 0.08
CA GLY A 63 -26.39 -1.15 -0.37
C GLY A 63 -25.31 -1.93 0.40
N ALA A 64 -24.59 -1.29 1.33
CA ALA A 64 -23.58 -1.98 2.13
C ALA A 64 -24.21 -3.03 3.05
N GLN A 65 -23.53 -4.17 3.24
CA GLN A 65 -23.95 -5.29 4.07
C GLN A 65 -22.92 -5.54 5.17
N ILE A 66 -23.31 -5.38 6.44
CA ILE A 66 -22.40 -5.41 7.58
C ILE A 66 -22.74 -6.57 8.50
N GLY A 67 -21.82 -7.55 8.64
CA GLY A 67 -21.97 -8.68 9.58
C GLY A 67 -22.66 -9.91 9.01
N VAL A 68 -22.52 -10.16 7.70
CA VAL A 68 -23.25 -11.23 6.98
C VAL A 68 -23.08 -12.62 7.59
N ARG A 69 -21.86 -12.97 8.05
CA ARG A 69 -21.57 -14.29 8.65
C ARG A 69 -20.82 -14.22 9.98
N GLY A 70 -20.74 -13.06 10.60
CA GLY A 70 -20.08 -12.94 11.90
C GLY A 70 -20.18 -11.55 12.50
N SER A 71 -19.78 -11.42 13.75
CA SER A 71 -19.77 -10.14 14.45
C SER A 71 -18.85 -9.14 13.74
N VAL A 72 -19.27 -7.87 13.66
CA VAL A 72 -18.48 -6.81 13.07
C VAL A 72 -18.37 -5.65 14.04
N THR A 73 -17.15 -5.12 14.20
CA THR A 73 -16.92 -3.83 14.88
C THR A 73 -16.39 -2.83 13.85
N LEU A 74 -17.07 -1.70 13.73
CA LEU A 74 -16.64 -0.53 12.93
C LEU A 74 -16.32 0.60 13.89
N GLU A 75 -15.10 1.13 13.81
CA GLU A 75 -14.64 2.30 14.57
C GLU A 75 -14.01 3.31 13.61
N ASN A 76 -14.59 4.52 13.51
CA ASN A 76 -14.12 5.58 12.61
C ASN A 76 -13.82 5.07 11.19
N SER A 77 -14.69 4.23 10.64
CA SER A 77 -14.46 3.57 9.36
C SER A 77 -15.49 3.99 8.32
N TRP A 78 -15.03 4.14 7.08
CA TRP A 78 -15.86 4.49 5.94
C TRP A 78 -16.14 3.25 5.09
N ILE A 79 -17.41 2.93 4.89
CA ILE A 79 -17.85 1.74 4.13
C ILE A 79 -18.60 2.19 2.89
N GLY A 80 -18.04 1.93 1.72
CA GLY A 80 -18.55 2.34 0.42
C GLY A 80 -19.79 1.58 -0.04
N GLU A 81 -20.37 2.10 -1.10
CA GLU A 81 -21.58 1.58 -1.71
C GLU A 81 -21.44 0.10 -2.09
N ASN A 82 -22.45 -0.70 -1.75
CA ASN A 82 -22.49 -2.14 -2.04
C ASN A 82 -21.31 -2.96 -1.49
N ALA A 83 -20.56 -2.44 -0.54
CA ALA A 83 -19.50 -3.20 0.13
C ALA A 83 -20.09 -4.26 1.08
N VAL A 84 -19.40 -5.40 1.19
CA VAL A 84 -19.79 -6.50 2.09
C VAL A 84 -18.70 -6.71 3.14
N VAL A 85 -19.03 -6.56 4.41
CA VAL A 85 -18.10 -6.75 5.54
C VAL A 85 -18.54 -7.93 6.39
N GLY A 86 -17.62 -8.88 6.63
CA GLY A 86 -17.90 -10.09 7.40
C GLY A 86 -18.56 -11.18 6.55
N SER A 87 -18.16 -11.32 5.29
CA SER A 87 -18.71 -12.32 4.35
C SER A 87 -18.32 -13.77 4.71
N LEU A 88 -17.26 -13.97 5.50
CA LEU A 88 -16.78 -15.29 5.93
C LEU A 88 -16.73 -15.47 7.44
N GLY A 89 -16.87 -14.41 8.24
CA GLY A 89 -16.78 -14.46 9.68
C GLY A 89 -16.54 -13.09 10.33
N PRO A 90 -16.09 -13.03 11.59
CA PRO A 90 -15.93 -11.80 12.33
C PRO A 90 -14.92 -10.82 11.68
N VAL A 91 -15.24 -9.52 11.74
CA VAL A 91 -14.37 -8.45 11.24
C VAL A 91 -14.27 -7.30 12.24
N THR A 92 -13.08 -6.75 12.42
CA THR A 92 -12.86 -5.48 13.11
C THR A 92 -12.19 -4.50 12.15
N LEU A 93 -12.80 -3.33 11.96
CA LEU A 93 -12.26 -2.22 11.18
C LEU A 93 -12.08 -1.02 12.09
N LYS A 94 -10.88 -0.44 12.05
CA LYS A 94 -10.56 0.77 12.78
C LYS A 94 -9.83 1.76 11.88
N ASP A 95 -10.31 3.02 11.84
CA ASP A 95 -9.72 4.07 11.00
C ASP A 95 -9.48 3.58 9.56
N THR A 96 -10.42 2.82 9.00
CA THR A 96 -10.25 2.07 7.75
C THR A 96 -11.28 2.52 6.71
N VAL A 97 -10.81 2.69 5.49
CA VAL A 97 -11.66 3.03 4.34
C VAL A 97 -11.84 1.80 3.45
N VAL A 98 -13.08 1.41 3.26
CA VAL A 98 -13.49 0.26 2.43
C VAL A 98 -14.27 0.78 1.23
N GLY A 99 -13.64 0.84 0.07
CA GLY A 99 -14.23 1.35 -1.16
C GLY A 99 -15.42 0.52 -1.69
N PRO A 100 -16.14 1.05 -2.69
CA PRO A 100 -17.35 0.44 -3.21
C PRO A 100 -17.14 -1.01 -3.68
N LYS A 101 -18.16 -1.84 -3.49
CA LYS A 101 -18.20 -3.27 -3.91
C LYS A 101 -17.06 -4.13 -3.32
N SER A 102 -16.27 -3.63 -2.38
CA SER A 102 -15.29 -4.45 -1.66
C SER A 102 -15.98 -5.57 -0.88
N VAL A 103 -15.36 -6.75 -0.88
CA VAL A 103 -15.83 -7.90 -0.10
C VAL A 103 -14.78 -8.34 0.90
N LEU A 104 -15.01 -8.04 2.18
CA LEU A 104 -14.10 -8.42 3.26
C LEU A 104 -14.58 -9.70 3.93
N GLY A 105 -13.74 -10.73 3.97
CA GLY A 105 -14.01 -12.05 4.51
C GLY A 105 -14.14 -12.06 6.03
N SER A 106 -13.05 -12.37 6.74
CA SER A 106 -12.96 -12.24 8.20
C SER A 106 -11.57 -11.79 8.62
N GLY A 107 -11.45 -11.00 9.69
CA GLY A 107 -10.14 -10.53 10.16
C GLY A 107 -10.14 -9.13 10.74
N VAL A 108 -9.00 -8.47 10.67
CA VAL A 108 -8.79 -7.13 11.24
C VAL A 108 -8.12 -6.23 10.20
N ALA A 109 -8.66 -5.00 10.04
CA ALA A 109 -7.97 -3.93 9.33
C ALA A 109 -7.90 -2.67 10.20
N GLU A 110 -6.73 -2.02 10.20
CA GLU A 110 -6.47 -0.81 10.97
C GLU A 110 -5.63 0.17 10.16
N GLN A 111 -6.11 1.40 10.04
CA GLN A 111 -5.45 2.47 9.27
C GLN A 111 -5.04 2.00 7.86
N ALA A 112 -6.02 1.43 7.15
CA ALA A 112 -5.86 0.84 5.83
C ALA A 112 -6.90 1.40 4.85
N VAL A 113 -6.60 1.33 3.56
CA VAL A 113 -7.49 1.80 2.50
C VAL A 113 -7.63 0.73 1.42
N PHE A 114 -8.85 0.42 1.08
CA PHE A 114 -9.24 -0.39 -0.08
C PHE A 114 -10.01 0.53 -1.03
N LEU A 115 -9.55 0.72 -2.27
CA LEU A 115 -10.21 1.63 -3.21
C LEU A 115 -11.50 1.05 -3.82
N GLY A 116 -11.69 -0.26 -3.64
CA GLY A 116 -12.91 -0.94 -4.07
C GLY A 116 -12.73 -1.80 -5.32
N LYS A 117 -13.87 -2.23 -5.86
CA LYS A 117 -13.91 -3.06 -7.06
C LYS A 117 -14.55 -2.32 -8.22
N GLU A 118 -13.92 -2.39 -9.36
CA GLU A 118 -14.47 -1.93 -10.65
C GLU A 118 -14.93 -3.11 -11.49
N THR A 119 -14.26 -4.27 -11.35
CA THR A 119 -14.66 -5.53 -11.99
C THR A 119 -15.12 -6.55 -10.93
N MET A 120 -15.86 -7.57 -11.35
CA MET A 120 -16.36 -8.63 -10.47
C MET A 120 -15.60 -9.95 -10.68
N VAL A 121 -14.36 -9.89 -11.18
CA VAL A 121 -13.59 -11.09 -11.54
C VAL A 121 -13.16 -11.89 -10.31
N ASN A 122 -12.84 -11.21 -9.20
CA ASN A 122 -12.53 -11.86 -7.93
C ASN A 122 -13.66 -11.66 -6.93
N ASP A 123 -14.13 -12.73 -6.29
CA ASP A 123 -15.22 -12.67 -5.31
C ASP A 123 -14.85 -11.91 -4.04
N PHE A 124 -13.56 -11.85 -3.67
CA PHE A 124 -13.10 -11.24 -2.43
C PHE A 124 -12.06 -10.14 -2.66
N THR A 125 -12.13 -9.08 -1.86
CA THR A 125 -11.02 -8.12 -1.65
C THR A 125 -10.04 -8.70 -0.64
N THR A 126 -10.56 -9.30 0.46
CA THR A 126 -9.77 -10.05 1.43
C THR A 126 -10.46 -11.37 1.80
N GLY A 127 -9.67 -12.45 1.95
CA GLY A 127 -10.19 -13.76 2.34
C GLY A 127 -10.41 -13.91 3.85
N TYR A 128 -10.35 -15.14 4.34
CA TYR A 128 -10.50 -15.48 5.75
C TYR A 128 -9.21 -15.21 6.54
N GLY A 129 -9.33 -14.65 7.75
CA GLY A 129 -8.20 -14.46 8.67
C GLY A 129 -7.22 -13.37 8.23
N PHE A 130 -7.66 -12.35 7.52
CA PHE A 130 -6.79 -11.25 7.11
C PHE A 130 -6.36 -10.38 8.30
N ARG A 131 -5.17 -9.80 8.20
CA ARG A 131 -4.66 -8.76 9.09
C ARG A 131 -4.04 -7.63 8.27
N ILE A 132 -4.82 -6.61 7.96
CA ILE A 132 -4.37 -5.48 7.14
C ILE A 132 -4.06 -4.32 8.07
N ARG A 133 -2.78 -3.99 8.18
CA ARG A 133 -2.27 -3.03 9.15
C ARG A 133 -1.97 -1.68 8.50
N LYS A 134 -1.70 -0.72 9.37
CA LYS A 134 -1.35 0.68 9.08
C LYS A 134 -0.52 0.85 7.81
N GLY A 135 -0.95 1.78 6.95
CA GLY A 135 -0.26 2.15 5.72
C GLY A 135 -0.44 1.17 4.56
N SER A 136 -1.37 0.20 4.69
CA SER A 136 -1.72 -0.67 3.56
C SER A 136 -2.73 0.02 2.65
N LEU A 137 -2.42 0.06 1.36
CA LEU A 137 -3.27 0.58 0.30
C LEU A 137 -3.51 -0.51 -0.75
N TYR A 138 -4.75 -0.90 -0.90
CA TYR A 138 -5.23 -1.84 -1.92
C TYR A 138 -5.94 -1.01 -2.99
N GLU A 139 -5.32 -0.82 -4.15
CA GLU A 139 -5.96 -0.11 -5.26
C GLU A 139 -7.05 -0.96 -5.93
N GLU A 140 -7.70 -0.44 -6.95
CA GLU A 140 -8.88 -1.03 -7.57
C GLU A 140 -8.66 -2.50 -7.97
N ASP A 141 -9.60 -3.37 -7.63
CA ASP A 141 -9.58 -4.81 -7.91
C ASP A 141 -8.37 -5.58 -7.36
N SER A 142 -7.52 -4.95 -6.55
CA SER A 142 -6.47 -5.69 -5.86
C SER A 142 -7.06 -6.57 -4.76
N SER A 143 -6.42 -7.69 -4.46
CA SER A 143 -6.99 -8.68 -3.56
C SER A 143 -5.96 -9.45 -2.73
N SER A 144 -6.43 -10.12 -1.70
CA SER A 144 -5.64 -11.06 -0.92
C SER A 144 -6.47 -12.27 -0.50
N ALA A 145 -5.86 -13.45 -0.55
CA ALA A 145 -6.47 -14.69 -0.09
C ALA A 145 -6.43 -14.79 1.46
N GLN A 146 -6.70 -15.98 1.98
CA GLN A 146 -6.79 -16.23 3.42
C GLN A 146 -5.43 -16.08 4.15
N HIS A 147 -5.50 -15.65 5.42
CA HIS A 147 -4.35 -15.51 6.32
C HIS A 147 -3.23 -14.61 5.76
N THR A 148 -3.63 -13.54 5.10
CA THR A 148 -2.70 -12.53 4.59
C THR A 148 -2.52 -11.41 5.62
N ASP A 149 -1.26 -11.10 5.93
CA ASP A 149 -0.86 -9.98 6.79
C ASP A 149 -0.09 -8.95 5.96
N THR A 150 -0.56 -7.71 5.91
CA THR A 150 0.14 -6.61 5.24
C THR A 150 0.34 -5.41 6.17
N LYS A 151 1.42 -4.66 5.96
CA LYS A 151 1.73 -3.40 6.65
C LYS A 151 2.59 -2.52 5.75
N MET A 152 2.28 -1.23 5.63
CA MET A 152 3.04 -0.32 4.77
C MET A 152 3.24 -0.93 3.37
N THR A 153 2.16 -1.45 2.80
CA THR A 153 2.18 -2.16 1.51
C THR A 153 1.21 -1.49 0.56
N VAL A 154 1.69 -1.17 -0.63
CA VAL A 154 0.87 -0.58 -1.70
C VAL A 154 0.72 -1.62 -2.82
N LEU A 155 -0.51 -2.01 -3.09
CA LEU A 155 -0.88 -2.88 -4.20
C LEU A 155 -1.56 -2.05 -5.28
N PHE A 156 -1.00 -2.04 -6.47
CA PHE A 156 -1.61 -1.40 -7.64
C PHE A 156 -2.81 -2.21 -8.13
N PRO A 157 -3.64 -1.66 -9.05
CA PRO A 157 -4.79 -2.37 -9.56
C PRO A 157 -4.46 -3.80 -10.01
N TRP A 158 -5.40 -4.72 -9.74
CA TRP A 158 -5.32 -6.15 -10.07
C TRP A 158 -4.22 -6.97 -9.40
N ASN A 159 -3.40 -6.37 -8.52
CA ASN A 159 -2.40 -7.15 -7.80
C ASN A 159 -3.06 -8.09 -6.78
N THR A 160 -2.63 -9.34 -6.74
CA THR A 160 -3.19 -10.37 -5.87
C THR A 160 -2.13 -10.98 -4.96
N LEU A 161 -2.44 -11.07 -3.67
CA LEU A 161 -1.64 -11.82 -2.70
C LEU A 161 -2.30 -13.18 -2.44
N GLY A 162 -1.55 -14.25 -2.58
CA GLY A 162 -1.97 -15.61 -2.24
C GLY A 162 -2.22 -15.79 -0.73
N SER A 163 -2.47 -17.02 -0.31
CA SER A 163 -2.72 -17.35 1.09
C SER A 163 -1.45 -17.43 1.94
N ASN A 164 -1.59 -17.25 3.27
CA ASN A 164 -0.49 -17.36 4.24
C ASN A 164 0.70 -16.44 3.92
N ILE A 165 0.43 -15.22 3.54
CA ILE A 165 1.43 -14.22 3.18
C ILE A 165 1.67 -13.26 4.34
N ASN A 166 2.94 -12.90 4.55
CA ASN A 166 3.31 -11.75 5.39
C ASN A 166 4.14 -10.79 4.55
N PHE A 167 3.54 -9.65 4.22
CA PHE A 167 4.15 -8.63 3.39
C PHE A 167 4.17 -7.28 4.13
N GLY A 168 5.34 -6.71 4.27
CA GLY A 168 5.50 -5.39 4.88
C GLY A 168 6.53 -4.55 4.15
N ASP A 169 6.27 -3.24 4.06
CA ASP A 169 7.18 -2.28 3.45
C ASP A 169 7.46 -2.60 1.97
N ALA A 170 6.41 -2.72 1.17
CA ALA A 170 6.52 -3.08 -0.24
C ALA A 170 5.55 -2.28 -1.12
N LEU A 171 5.95 -2.06 -2.36
CA LEU A 171 5.09 -1.58 -3.43
C LEU A 171 5.13 -2.62 -4.54
N ILE A 172 3.93 -3.04 -4.99
CA ILE A 172 3.78 -4.01 -6.08
C ILE A 172 2.95 -3.37 -7.17
N ALA A 173 3.54 -3.28 -8.37
CA ALA A 173 2.92 -2.77 -9.58
C ALA A 173 2.94 -3.84 -10.68
N GLY A 174 2.42 -3.49 -11.85
CA GLY A 174 2.40 -4.37 -13.01
C GLY A 174 1.09 -5.12 -13.17
N GLY A 175 0.88 -5.61 -14.36
CA GLY A 175 -0.36 -6.21 -14.82
C GLY A 175 -1.11 -5.33 -15.82
N THR A 176 -1.81 -5.99 -16.72
CA THR A 176 -2.54 -5.35 -17.83
C THR A 176 -4.04 -5.58 -17.75
N GLY A 177 -4.52 -6.33 -16.77
CA GLY A 177 -5.94 -6.63 -16.60
C GLY A 177 -6.21 -7.65 -15.52
N PRO A 178 -7.49 -7.89 -15.20
CA PRO A 178 -7.90 -8.81 -14.16
C PRO A 178 -7.90 -10.29 -14.60
N GLU A 179 -7.73 -10.57 -15.90
CA GLU A 179 -7.81 -11.93 -16.44
C GLU A 179 -6.59 -12.75 -16.02
N LEU A 180 -6.77 -14.07 -15.98
CA LEU A 180 -5.69 -15.00 -15.64
C LEU A 180 -4.46 -14.80 -16.56
N GLY A 181 -3.32 -14.58 -15.95
CA GLY A 181 -2.07 -14.31 -16.65
C GLY A 181 -1.78 -12.83 -16.90
N ASN A 182 -2.71 -11.92 -16.63
CA ASN A 182 -2.55 -10.49 -16.84
C ASN A 182 -2.31 -9.70 -15.56
N PHE A 183 -2.66 -10.22 -14.40
CA PHE A 183 -2.44 -9.56 -13.10
C PHE A 183 -1.14 -10.01 -12.42
N SER A 184 -0.54 -9.12 -11.63
CA SER A 184 0.63 -9.49 -10.80
C SER A 184 0.18 -10.29 -9.59
N GLU A 185 0.98 -11.30 -9.23
CA GLU A 185 0.65 -12.22 -8.15
C GLU A 185 1.84 -12.54 -7.26
N VAL A 186 1.59 -12.60 -5.96
CA VAL A 186 2.50 -13.17 -4.99
C VAL A 186 1.94 -14.52 -4.52
N GLY A 187 2.64 -15.60 -4.83
CA GLY A 187 2.22 -16.96 -4.50
C GLY A 187 2.18 -17.25 -3.00
N SER A 188 1.27 -18.14 -2.62
CA SER A 188 0.99 -18.51 -1.23
C SER A 188 2.23 -18.88 -0.42
N GLY A 189 2.23 -18.54 0.87
CA GLY A 189 3.32 -18.85 1.80
C GLY A 189 4.56 -17.96 1.65
N SER A 190 4.54 -16.97 0.78
CA SER A 190 5.68 -16.05 0.60
C SER A 190 5.76 -15.03 1.72
N ILE A 191 6.98 -14.81 2.23
CA ILE A 191 7.24 -13.87 3.34
C ILE A 191 8.26 -12.84 2.90
N HIS A 192 7.89 -11.56 3.02
CA HIS A 192 8.80 -10.44 2.85
C HIS A 192 9.40 -10.04 4.20
N PHE A 193 10.68 -10.36 4.38
CA PHE A 193 11.43 -10.01 5.58
C PHE A 193 11.87 -8.55 5.51
N ASN A 194 11.12 -7.70 6.18
CA ASN A 194 11.34 -6.26 6.29
C ASN A 194 12.09 -5.84 7.56
N TYR A 195 12.82 -6.76 8.18
CA TYR A 195 13.62 -6.53 9.38
C TYR A 195 14.93 -7.30 9.29
N SER A 196 16.06 -6.60 9.38
CA SER A 196 17.38 -7.24 9.29
C SER A 196 17.86 -7.76 10.64
N ILE A 197 18.84 -8.66 10.62
CA ILE A 197 19.52 -9.16 11.85
C ILE A 197 20.29 -8.04 12.59
N ARG A 198 20.44 -6.86 11.97
CA ARG A 198 21.03 -5.66 12.57
C ARG A 198 20.02 -4.82 13.34
N GLY A 199 18.75 -5.17 13.29
CA GLY A 199 17.67 -4.44 13.95
C GLY A 199 17.14 -3.23 13.15
N ASP A 200 17.54 -3.10 11.89
CA ASP A 200 17.06 -2.04 11.01
C ASP A 200 15.89 -2.47 10.12
N LYS A 201 15.20 -1.48 9.57
CA LYS A 201 14.10 -1.63 8.61
C LYS A 201 14.34 -0.86 7.30
N ALA A 202 15.59 -0.63 6.92
CA ALA A 202 15.94 -0.10 5.60
C ALA A 202 15.82 -1.18 4.52
N THR A 203 14.66 -1.82 4.45
CA THR A 203 14.39 -3.08 3.74
C THR A 203 13.20 -3.00 2.81
N ALA A 204 12.64 -1.79 2.58
CA ALA A 204 11.51 -1.62 1.69
C ALA A 204 11.84 -2.06 0.26
N SER A 205 10.89 -2.74 -0.38
CA SER A 205 11.08 -3.38 -1.68
C SER A 205 10.12 -2.87 -2.74
N LEU A 206 10.64 -2.71 -3.96
CA LEU A 206 9.89 -2.36 -5.17
C LEU A 206 9.76 -3.60 -6.06
N PHE A 207 8.53 -3.91 -6.44
CA PHE A 207 8.18 -4.88 -7.46
C PHE A 207 7.49 -4.13 -8.60
N GLY A 208 8.22 -3.85 -9.66
CA GLY A 208 7.92 -2.84 -10.67
C GLY A 208 8.28 -1.42 -10.21
N ASP A 209 7.90 -0.43 -11.00
CA ASP A 209 8.02 0.99 -10.67
C ASP A 209 6.68 1.72 -10.80
N VAL A 210 6.61 2.93 -10.26
CA VAL A 210 5.39 3.74 -10.27
C VAL A 210 5.20 4.42 -11.61
N TYR A 211 6.27 5.02 -12.17
CA TYR A 211 6.16 5.90 -13.33
C TYR A 211 5.69 5.18 -14.59
N GLN A 212 5.83 3.86 -14.67
CA GLN A 212 5.25 3.03 -15.72
C GLN A 212 3.99 2.30 -15.24
N GLY A 213 4.02 1.75 -14.01
CA GLY A 213 2.97 0.88 -13.49
C GLY A 213 1.60 1.52 -13.39
N VAL A 214 1.51 2.83 -13.11
CA VAL A 214 0.23 3.56 -13.04
C VAL A 214 -0.54 3.59 -14.36
N PHE A 215 0.13 3.32 -15.50
CA PHE A 215 -0.50 3.29 -16.83
C PHE A 215 -1.10 1.94 -17.20
N LEU A 216 -0.96 0.93 -16.36
CA LEU A 216 -1.61 -0.39 -16.49
C LEU A 216 -1.29 -1.10 -17.82
N ASP A 217 -0.10 -0.90 -18.34
CA ASP A 217 0.37 -1.45 -19.61
C ASP A 217 1.70 -2.23 -19.49
N GLN A 218 2.14 -2.50 -18.26
CA GLN A 218 3.38 -3.22 -18.01
C GLN A 218 3.12 -4.71 -17.77
N GLU A 219 4.11 -5.54 -18.13
CA GLU A 219 4.05 -6.97 -17.86
C GLU A 219 3.86 -7.23 -16.36
N ARG A 220 3.11 -8.29 -16.07
CA ARG A 220 2.91 -8.74 -14.70
C ARG A 220 4.20 -9.23 -14.05
N LEU A 221 4.24 -9.15 -12.72
CA LEU A 221 5.21 -9.88 -11.90
C LEU A 221 4.55 -11.15 -11.34
N PHE A 222 5.32 -12.23 -11.25
CA PHE A 222 4.88 -13.45 -10.59
C PHE A 222 5.91 -13.91 -9.57
N ILE A 223 5.60 -13.73 -8.29
CA ILE A 223 6.42 -14.23 -7.20
C ILE A 223 5.93 -15.63 -6.84
N GLY A 224 6.76 -16.65 -7.05
CA GLY A 224 6.41 -18.05 -6.76
C GLY A 224 6.03 -18.27 -5.30
N GLY A 225 5.27 -19.33 -5.03
CA GLY A 225 4.86 -19.67 -3.67
C GLY A 225 6.03 -20.03 -2.76
N ASN A 226 5.85 -19.85 -1.44
CA ASN A 226 6.84 -20.17 -0.42
C ASN A 226 8.21 -19.50 -0.64
N ASN A 227 8.19 -18.26 -1.17
CA ASN A 227 9.44 -17.51 -1.35
C ASN A 227 9.86 -16.81 -0.05
N THR A 228 11.17 -16.82 0.19
CA THR A 228 11.81 -16.01 1.22
C THR A 228 12.35 -14.74 0.59
N LEU A 229 11.65 -13.63 0.77
CA LEU A 229 11.99 -12.34 0.17
C LEU A 229 12.75 -11.49 1.19
N LEU A 230 14.03 -11.27 0.94
CA LEU A 230 14.91 -10.51 1.84
C LEU A 230 15.08 -9.07 1.32
N GLY A 231 14.35 -8.13 1.89
CA GLY A 231 14.45 -6.71 1.51
C GLY A 231 15.82 -6.07 1.80
N PRO A 232 16.21 -5.02 1.09
CA PRO A 232 15.48 -4.38 -0.01
C PRO A 232 15.65 -5.11 -1.36
N ILE A 233 14.53 -5.41 -2.00
CA ILE A 233 14.48 -5.98 -3.36
C ILE A 233 14.06 -4.88 -4.34
N LYS A 234 14.58 -4.94 -5.57
CA LYS A 234 14.09 -4.22 -6.74
C LYS A 234 13.87 -5.23 -7.87
N ALA A 235 12.63 -5.44 -8.26
CA ALA A 235 12.26 -6.35 -9.34
C ALA A 235 11.66 -5.54 -10.50
N ASP A 236 12.16 -5.76 -11.70
CA ASP A 236 11.61 -5.12 -12.91
C ASP A 236 10.31 -5.84 -13.34
N PHE A 237 9.50 -5.21 -14.19
CA PHE A 237 8.32 -5.85 -14.81
C PHE A 237 8.72 -7.12 -15.57
N GLY A 238 7.83 -8.11 -15.64
CA GLY A 238 8.11 -9.41 -16.27
C GLY A 238 8.98 -10.35 -15.44
N VAL A 239 9.34 -9.98 -14.21
CA VAL A 239 10.03 -10.88 -13.28
C VAL A 239 9.09 -11.99 -12.84
N MET A 240 9.59 -13.24 -12.93
CA MET A 240 8.99 -14.42 -12.33
C MET A 240 10.00 -15.04 -11.38
N THR A 241 9.55 -15.59 -10.26
CA THR A 241 10.42 -16.38 -9.37
C THR A 241 9.89 -17.80 -9.22
N ALA A 242 10.82 -18.76 -9.12
CA ALA A 242 10.44 -20.14 -8.85
C ALA A 242 9.87 -20.30 -7.44
N ALA A 243 9.00 -21.28 -7.23
CA ALA A 243 8.51 -21.60 -5.89
C ALA A 243 9.66 -22.05 -4.97
N GLY A 244 9.59 -21.70 -3.68
CA GLY A 244 10.61 -22.02 -2.68
C GLY A 244 11.93 -21.24 -2.83
N ALA A 245 11.96 -20.20 -3.66
CA ALA A 245 13.18 -19.43 -3.90
C ALA A 245 13.51 -18.49 -2.73
N ARG A 246 14.82 -18.29 -2.50
CA ARG A 246 15.34 -17.24 -1.63
C ARG A 246 15.80 -16.06 -2.48
N ILE A 247 15.11 -14.95 -2.35
CA ILE A 247 15.24 -13.78 -3.23
C ILE A 247 15.81 -12.60 -2.45
N ASN A 248 16.77 -11.89 -3.05
CA ASN A 248 17.28 -10.60 -2.58
C ASN A 248 17.86 -9.79 -3.75
N GLY A 249 18.13 -8.52 -3.51
CA GLY A 249 18.86 -7.69 -4.46
C GLY A 249 18.00 -7.16 -5.61
N THR A 250 18.56 -7.12 -6.82
CA THR A 250 17.87 -6.66 -8.03
C THR A 250 17.60 -7.85 -8.94
N LEU A 251 16.37 -7.90 -9.48
CA LEU A 251 15.90 -8.95 -10.38
C LEU A 251 15.56 -8.35 -11.74
N SER A 252 16.05 -9.00 -12.79
CA SER A 252 15.69 -8.68 -14.18
C SER A 252 14.56 -9.58 -14.68
N PRO A 253 13.84 -9.19 -15.75
CA PRO A 253 12.75 -9.96 -16.34
C PRO A 253 13.14 -11.43 -16.63
N GLY A 254 12.14 -12.30 -16.55
CA GLY A 254 12.30 -13.75 -16.76
C GLY A 254 12.24 -14.55 -15.47
N LEU A 255 12.50 -15.87 -15.55
CA LEU A 255 12.40 -16.79 -14.42
C LEU A 255 13.66 -16.80 -13.58
N ASN A 256 13.53 -16.35 -12.34
CA ASN A 256 14.59 -16.29 -11.34
C ASN A 256 14.46 -17.46 -10.35
N PHE A 257 15.48 -18.28 -10.21
CA PHE A 257 15.51 -19.41 -9.27
C PHE A 257 15.98 -19.02 -7.86
N GLY A 258 16.36 -17.75 -7.67
CA GLY A 258 16.85 -17.24 -6.39
C GLY A 258 18.29 -17.65 -6.08
N HIS A 259 18.68 -17.45 -4.82
CA HIS A 259 20.04 -17.73 -4.35
C HIS A 259 20.08 -19.01 -3.53
N SER A 260 21.18 -19.76 -3.65
CA SER A 260 21.42 -20.90 -2.76
C SER A 260 21.52 -20.46 -1.30
N THR A 261 21.03 -21.29 -0.39
CA THR A 261 21.17 -21.03 1.05
C THR A 261 22.65 -21.19 1.44
N PRO A 262 23.27 -20.15 2.03
CA PRO A 262 24.63 -20.26 2.55
C PRO A 262 24.74 -21.42 3.56
N LYS A 263 25.79 -22.20 3.47
CA LYS A 263 26.06 -23.30 4.42
C LYS A 263 27.14 -22.89 5.41
N GLY A 264 27.05 -23.41 6.63
CA GLY A 264 28.05 -23.21 7.66
C GLY A 264 27.82 -22.01 8.57
N LYS A 265 28.82 -21.71 9.38
CA LYS A 265 28.85 -20.66 10.39
C LYS A 265 29.92 -19.65 10.02
N ILE A 266 29.59 -18.37 10.13
CA ILE A 266 30.54 -17.26 10.00
C ILE A 266 30.59 -16.46 11.30
N ASP A 267 31.74 -15.87 11.61
CA ASP A 267 31.82 -14.85 12.65
C ASP A 267 31.12 -13.59 12.18
N TYR A 268 30.15 -13.12 12.97
CA TYR A 268 29.27 -12.03 12.59
C TYR A 268 29.08 -11.04 13.75
N ASP A 269 29.33 -9.76 13.48
CA ASP A 269 29.00 -8.67 14.37
C ASP A 269 27.85 -7.84 13.75
N SER A 270 26.66 -7.89 14.36
CA SER A 270 25.46 -7.19 13.88
C SER A 270 25.60 -5.67 13.87
N ARG A 271 26.55 -5.11 14.60
CA ARG A 271 26.83 -3.68 14.64
C ARG A 271 27.65 -3.17 13.43
N ARG A 272 28.19 -4.08 12.62
CA ARG A 272 28.97 -3.74 11.42
C ARG A 272 28.07 -3.70 10.19
N PHE A 273 27.87 -2.53 9.62
CA PHE A 273 27.04 -2.31 8.44
C PHE A 273 27.92 -2.27 7.19
N SER A 274 27.98 -3.39 6.45
CA SER A 274 28.62 -3.44 5.13
C SER A 274 27.60 -3.22 4.03
N GLY A 275 28.01 -2.59 2.92
CA GLY A 275 27.13 -2.30 1.79
C GLY A 275 26.07 -1.22 2.06
N ALA A 276 26.31 -0.36 3.05
CA ALA A 276 25.34 0.64 3.50
C ALA A 276 24.86 1.56 2.40
N LEU A 277 25.76 2.03 1.53
CA LEU A 277 25.37 2.91 0.43
C LEU A 277 24.36 2.25 -0.52
N GLY A 278 24.55 0.99 -0.88
CA GLY A 278 23.64 0.26 -1.75
C GLY A 278 22.25 0.06 -1.13
N ILE A 279 22.16 -0.09 0.19
CA ILE A 279 20.89 -0.14 0.93
C ILE A 279 20.22 1.24 0.88
N VAL A 280 20.95 2.30 1.22
CA VAL A 280 20.43 3.67 1.20
C VAL A 280 19.95 4.05 -0.20
N THR A 281 20.71 3.75 -1.25
CA THR A 281 20.31 4.01 -2.64
C THR A 281 18.96 3.38 -2.96
N LYS A 282 18.74 2.12 -2.59
CA LYS A 282 17.45 1.45 -2.82
C LYS A 282 16.30 2.08 -2.01
N GLN A 283 16.57 2.59 -0.81
CA GLN A 283 15.56 3.31 -0.04
C GLN A 283 15.26 4.69 -0.63
N ILE A 284 16.25 5.37 -1.22
CA ILE A 284 16.02 6.59 -2.00
C ILE A 284 15.19 6.29 -3.25
N ASP A 285 15.46 5.19 -3.95
CA ASP A 285 14.62 4.74 -5.06
C ASP A 285 13.16 4.54 -4.61
N PHE A 286 12.94 3.92 -3.45
CA PHE A 286 11.59 3.72 -2.91
C PHE A 286 10.89 5.05 -2.59
N LEU A 287 11.59 6.00 -1.98
CA LEU A 287 11.07 7.36 -1.73
C LEU A 287 10.77 8.11 -3.03
N ALA A 288 11.61 7.94 -4.06
CA ALA A 288 11.41 8.51 -5.38
C ALA A 288 10.11 8.01 -6.03
N GLU A 289 9.87 6.70 -5.96
CA GLU A 289 8.63 6.09 -6.48
C GLU A 289 7.40 6.54 -5.68
N LEU A 290 7.47 6.61 -4.36
CA LEU A 290 6.38 7.17 -3.55
C LEU A 290 6.11 8.65 -3.87
N THR A 291 7.13 9.42 -4.20
CA THR A 291 6.97 10.82 -4.63
C THR A 291 6.23 10.90 -5.96
N ALA A 292 6.59 10.07 -6.94
CA ALA A 292 5.87 9.98 -8.20
C ALA A 292 4.40 9.58 -7.99
N LEU A 293 4.14 8.59 -7.12
CA LEU A 293 2.79 8.14 -6.78
C LEU A 293 1.97 9.23 -6.08
N TYR A 294 2.61 10.02 -5.19
CA TYR A 294 1.98 11.17 -4.55
C TYR A 294 1.46 12.17 -5.59
N HIS A 295 2.28 12.52 -6.59
CA HIS A 295 1.87 13.47 -7.63
C HIS A 295 0.82 12.88 -8.57
N TRP A 296 0.89 11.58 -8.87
CA TRP A 296 -0.17 10.88 -9.58
C TRP A 296 -1.52 10.96 -8.87
N TYR A 297 -1.55 10.70 -7.56
CA TYR A 297 -2.77 10.83 -6.77
C TYR A 297 -3.27 12.26 -6.73
N LYS A 298 -2.40 13.22 -6.41
CA LYS A 298 -2.77 14.62 -6.24
C LYS A 298 -3.31 15.24 -7.52
N GLN A 299 -2.60 15.05 -8.64
CA GLN A 299 -2.92 15.75 -9.88
C GLN A 299 -3.88 14.96 -10.79
N ILE A 300 -3.72 13.63 -10.86
CA ILE A 300 -4.52 12.81 -11.77
C ILE A 300 -5.74 12.23 -11.07
N ARG A 301 -5.58 11.42 -10.01
CA ARG A 301 -6.73 10.78 -9.36
C ARG A 301 -7.67 11.80 -8.73
N ILE A 302 -7.13 12.72 -7.91
CA ILE A 302 -7.93 13.75 -7.22
C ILE A 302 -8.24 14.91 -8.16
N GLY A 303 -7.26 15.43 -8.89
CA GLY A 303 -7.42 16.63 -9.71
C GLY A 303 -8.23 16.41 -10.99
N CYS A 304 -8.07 15.27 -11.66
CA CYS A 304 -8.70 15.02 -12.96
C CYS A 304 -9.85 13.99 -12.91
N ILE A 305 -9.67 12.86 -12.21
CA ILE A 305 -10.61 11.71 -12.30
C ILE A 305 -11.74 11.80 -11.29
N SER A 306 -11.51 12.29 -10.08
CA SER A 306 -12.56 12.36 -9.06
C SER A 306 -13.63 13.39 -9.42
N LYS A 307 -14.83 12.93 -9.77
CA LYS A 307 -15.97 13.80 -10.14
C LYS A 307 -17.05 13.84 -9.06
N THR A 308 -17.02 12.94 -8.10
CA THR A 308 -17.95 12.92 -6.95
C THR A 308 -17.21 13.11 -5.64
N PRO A 309 -17.88 13.65 -4.59
CA PRO A 309 -17.28 13.79 -3.28
C PRO A 309 -16.75 12.46 -2.71
N GLU A 310 -17.47 11.34 -2.92
CA GLU A 310 -17.10 10.02 -2.44
C GLU A 310 -15.83 9.51 -3.13
N LYS A 311 -15.75 9.67 -4.46
CA LYS A 311 -14.53 9.25 -5.22
C LYS A 311 -13.33 10.11 -4.85
N LYS A 312 -13.57 11.40 -4.59
CA LYS A 312 -12.52 12.31 -4.10
C LYS A 312 -12.04 11.88 -2.73
N PHE A 313 -12.94 11.59 -1.79
CA PHE A 313 -12.60 11.10 -0.45
C PHE A 313 -11.76 9.81 -0.51
N LEU A 314 -12.14 8.85 -1.35
CA LEU A 314 -11.38 7.60 -1.54
C LEU A 314 -9.93 7.86 -1.98
N TYR A 315 -9.75 8.74 -2.96
CA TYR A 315 -8.41 9.06 -3.44
C TYR A 315 -7.60 9.90 -2.45
N GLU A 316 -8.24 10.79 -1.69
CA GLU A 316 -7.60 11.50 -0.59
C GLU A 316 -7.16 10.54 0.52
N ALA A 317 -7.97 9.54 0.85
CA ALA A 317 -7.59 8.48 1.78
C ALA A 317 -6.39 7.65 1.24
N GLY A 318 -6.37 7.30 -0.04
CA GLY A 318 -5.23 6.66 -0.69
C GLY A 318 -3.96 7.52 -0.63
N LEU A 319 -4.09 8.83 -0.89
CA LEU A 319 -2.98 9.78 -0.80
C LEU A 319 -2.41 9.85 0.63
N MET A 320 -3.26 9.82 1.65
CA MET A 320 -2.82 9.74 3.05
C MET A 320 -1.99 8.48 3.33
N MET A 321 -2.34 7.33 2.75
CA MET A 321 -1.54 6.10 2.89
C MET A 321 -0.17 6.24 2.21
N ILE A 322 -0.09 6.91 1.08
CA ILE A 322 1.18 7.18 0.38
C ILE A 322 2.07 8.11 1.21
N GLU A 323 1.52 9.21 1.76
CA GLU A 323 2.24 10.11 2.65
C GLU A 323 2.74 9.37 3.90
N LEU A 324 1.91 8.50 4.47
CA LEU A 324 2.27 7.69 5.63
C LEU A 324 3.43 6.72 5.32
N ASN A 325 3.39 6.05 4.17
CA ASN A 325 4.49 5.20 3.70
C ASN A 325 5.78 6.01 3.49
N PHE A 326 5.67 7.18 2.89
CA PHE A 326 6.82 8.08 2.68
C PHE A 326 7.47 8.47 4.01
N GLN A 327 6.68 8.93 4.99
CA GLN A 327 7.18 9.35 6.30
C GLN A 327 7.81 8.17 7.07
N GLU A 328 7.18 7.00 7.04
CA GLU A 328 7.76 5.81 7.67
C GLU A 328 9.10 5.41 7.02
N ARG A 329 9.21 5.47 5.69
CA ARG A 329 10.46 5.15 4.99
C ARG A 329 11.56 6.14 5.32
N LEU A 330 11.26 7.42 5.32
CA LEU A 330 12.22 8.46 5.70
C LEU A 330 12.68 8.28 7.16
N PHE A 331 11.74 8.01 8.07
CA PHE A 331 12.06 7.74 9.48
C PHE A 331 12.99 6.52 9.65
N GLN A 332 12.70 5.41 8.99
CA GLN A 332 13.52 4.20 9.08
C GLN A 332 14.89 4.40 8.42
N LEU A 333 14.96 5.18 7.36
CA LEU A 333 16.21 5.52 6.69
C LEU A 333 17.09 6.43 7.59
N ASN A 334 16.49 7.42 8.27
CA ASN A 334 17.19 8.26 9.24
C ASN A 334 17.82 7.40 10.34
N ARG A 335 17.03 6.50 10.94
CA ARG A 335 17.53 5.56 11.96
C ARG A 335 18.66 4.67 11.45
N TYR A 336 18.57 4.24 10.18
CA TYR A 336 19.62 3.43 9.57
C TYR A 336 20.94 4.21 9.42
N VAL A 337 20.87 5.47 9.01
CA VAL A 337 22.07 6.31 8.86
C VAL A 337 22.69 6.66 10.20
N GLU A 338 21.91 6.96 11.22
CA GLU A 338 22.38 7.27 12.58
C GLU A 338 23.28 6.16 13.17
N VAL A 339 22.95 4.89 12.93
CA VAL A 339 23.76 3.77 13.47
C VAL A 339 25.07 3.53 12.70
N LEU A 340 25.27 4.16 11.55
CA LEU A 340 26.49 3.99 10.75
C LEU A 340 27.73 4.58 11.43
N GLU A 341 27.60 5.60 12.29
CA GLU A 341 28.73 6.16 13.04
C GLU A 341 29.37 5.12 13.96
N GLY A 342 28.54 4.38 14.72
CA GLY A 342 28.98 3.26 15.53
C GLY A 342 29.59 2.14 14.71
N SER A 343 29.04 1.85 13.52
CA SER A 343 29.59 0.87 12.58
C SER A 343 30.99 1.25 12.10
N LEU A 344 31.21 2.50 11.74
CA LEU A 344 32.51 2.99 11.28
C LEU A 344 33.62 2.82 12.31
N SER A 345 33.33 3.03 13.60
CA SER A 345 34.30 2.86 14.67
C SER A 345 34.80 1.41 14.78
N LEU A 346 33.94 0.44 14.47
CA LEU A 346 34.25 -0.99 14.47
C LEU A 346 35.08 -1.46 13.27
N PHE A 347 35.04 -0.70 12.16
CA PHE A 347 35.85 -1.00 10.97
C PHE A 347 37.29 -0.51 11.04
N GLY A 348 37.59 0.47 11.90
CA GLY A 348 38.92 1.12 11.99
C GLY A 348 40.11 0.15 12.20
N ASN A 349 39.84 -1.04 12.76
CA ASN A 349 40.85 -2.06 13.04
C ASN A 349 40.68 -3.35 12.20
N SER A 350 39.76 -3.37 11.22
CA SER A 350 39.47 -4.58 10.44
C SER A 350 40.16 -4.55 9.07
N LYS A 351 41.05 -5.52 8.81
CA LYS A 351 41.64 -5.74 7.47
C LYS A 351 40.62 -6.25 6.42
N LYS A 352 39.37 -6.58 6.83
CA LYS A 352 38.35 -7.21 5.96
C LYS A 352 37.41 -6.20 5.27
N VAL A 353 37.42 -4.93 5.63
CA VAL A 353 36.58 -3.91 5.00
C VAL A 353 37.43 -2.96 4.16
N SER A 354 36.97 -2.71 2.94
CA SER A 354 37.72 -1.84 2.03
C SER A 354 37.70 -0.38 2.55
N LYS A 355 38.80 0.34 2.36
CA LYS A 355 38.87 1.79 2.61
C LYS A 355 37.79 2.54 1.82
N LYS A 356 37.37 2.03 0.67
CA LYS A 356 36.30 2.54 -0.19
C LYS A 356 34.94 2.50 0.54
N GLU A 357 34.60 1.41 1.24
CA GLU A 357 33.34 1.28 1.98
C GLU A 357 33.27 2.28 3.15
N THR A 358 34.32 2.38 3.94
CA THR A 358 34.35 3.33 5.07
C THR A 358 34.31 4.79 4.62
N ALA A 359 34.94 5.13 3.49
CA ALA A 359 34.86 6.47 2.90
C ALA A 359 33.42 6.82 2.47
N LYS A 360 32.71 5.89 1.84
CA LYS A 360 31.31 6.06 1.42
C LYS A 360 30.38 6.27 2.63
N GLN A 361 30.56 5.52 3.70
CA GLN A 361 29.77 5.68 4.93
C GLN A 361 30.04 7.04 5.60
N ARG A 362 31.30 7.50 5.64
CA ARG A 362 31.63 8.84 6.15
C ARG A 362 30.98 9.95 5.34
N GLN A 363 31.05 9.87 4.01
CA GLN A 363 30.41 10.84 3.13
C GLN A 363 28.91 10.87 3.35
N LEU A 364 28.27 9.69 3.50
CA LEU A 364 26.84 9.60 3.78
C LEU A 364 26.49 10.30 5.11
N LEU A 365 27.21 10.01 6.19
CA LEU A 365 26.99 10.64 7.49
C LEU A 365 27.16 12.16 7.45
N GLU A 366 28.19 12.66 6.76
CA GLU A 366 28.45 14.09 6.62
C GLU A 366 27.34 14.82 5.86
N LYS A 367 26.83 14.21 4.79
CA LYS A 367 25.84 14.84 3.90
C LYS A 367 24.39 14.60 4.34
N TRP A 368 24.14 13.62 5.21
CA TRP A 368 22.82 13.21 5.57
C TRP A 368 21.94 14.30 6.18
N PRO A 369 22.41 15.19 7.09
CA PRO A 369 21.57 16.25 7.62
C PRO A 369 20.97 17.18 6.55
N LYS A 370 21.74 17.48 5.50
CA LYS A 370 21.28 18.27 4.36
C LYS A 370 20.27 17.48 3.52
N LEU A 371 20.58 16.22 3.21
CA LEU A 371 19.72 15.32 2.44
C LEU A 371 18.38 15.11 3.12
N GLN A 372 18.35 14.92 4.43
CA GLN A 372 17.14 14.75 5.23
C GLN A 372 16.18 15.93 5.08
N ILE A 373 16.69 17.17 5.08
CA ILE A 373 15.87 18.37 4.90
C ILE A 373 15.31 18.42 3.48
N GLN A 374 16.12 18.11 2.47
CA GLN A 374 15.72 18.15 1.06
C GLN A 374 14.71 17.05 0.70
N LEU A 375 14.77 15.92 1.40
CA LEU A 375 13.87 14.76 1.20
C LEU A 375 12.68 14.74 2.16
N ALA A 376 12.44 15.80 2.94
CA ALA A 376 11.47 15.79 4.05
C ALA A 376 10.02 15.54 3.62
N THR A 377 9.65 15.84 2.39
CA THR A 377 8.27 15.72 1.90
C THR A 377 8.21 15.46 0.40
N PRO A 378 7.27 14.61 -0.07
CA PRO A 378 7.03 14.42 -1.49
C PRO A 378 6.51 15.69 -2.18
N LYS A 379 5.96 16.64 -1.43
CA LYS A 379 5.45 17.93 -1.94
C LYS A 379 6.53 18.84 -2.53
N ALA A 380 7.80 18.63 -2.16
CA ALA A 380 8.91 19.48 -2.60
C ALA A 380 9.27 19.35 -4.10
N PHE A 381 8.73 18.35 -4.80
CA PHE A 381 9.03 18.04 -6.21
C PHE A 381 7.86 18.41 -7.12
N GLU A 382 7.31 19.62 -6.98
CA GLU A 382 6.14 20.04 -7.72
C GLU A 382 6.48 20.28 -9.21
N LEU A 383 5.96 19.39 -10.06
CA LEU A 383 5.95 19.48 -11.50
C LEU A 383 4.51 19.22 -11.97
N LEU A 384 4.00 20.08 -12.84
CA LEU A 384 2.63 19.92 -13.34
C LEU A 384 2.54 18.76 -14.32
N ALA A 385 1.41 18.05 -14.26
CA ALA A 385 1.10 17.00 -15.21
C ALA A 385 0.99 17.56 -16.65
N PRO A 386 1.43 16.84 -17.68
CA PRO A 386 1.33 17.28 -19.06
C PRO A 386 -0.13 17.53 -19.48
N GLU A 387 -0.35 18.58 -20.24
CA GLU A 387 -1.69 18.91 -20.77
C GLU A 387 -2.23 17.80 -21.68
N SER A 388 -1.40 17.17 -22.48
CA SER A 388 -1.77 16.01 -23.30
C SER A 388 -2.37 14.88 -22.48
N LEU A 389 -1.73 14.50 -21.36
CA LEU A 389 -2.23 13.48 -20.45
C LEU A 389 -3.57 13.90 -19.82
N THR A 390 -3.64 15.12 -19.28
CA THR A 390 -4.87 15.60 -18.61
C THR A 390 -6.03 15.74 -19.59
N ASN A 391 -5.78 16.19 -20.82
CA ASN A 391 -6.80 16.30 -21.87
C ASN A 391 -7.27 14.92 -22.31
N CYS A 392 -6.39 13.92 -22.48
CA CYS A 392 -6.79 12.54 -22.75
C CYS A 392 -7.69 11.97 -21.64
N ILE A 393 -7.38 12.23 -20.36
CA ILE A 393 -8.21 11.79 -19.23
C ILE A 393 -9.60 12.46 -19.29
N VAL A 394 -9.66 13.76 -19.54
CA VAL A 394 -10.91 14.50 -19.66
C VAL A 394 -11.77 13.94 -20.81
N GLN A 395 -11.16 13.59 -21.94
CA GLN A 395 -11.84 12.96 -23.05
C GLN A 395 -12.41 11.58 -22.67
N GLN A 396 -11.65 10.71 -22.00
CA GLN A 396 -12.15 9.41 -21.53
C GLN A 396 -13.36 9.56 -20.59
N ILE A 397 -13.32 10.54 -19.71
CA ILE A 397 -14.44 10.84 -18.78
C ILE A 397 -15.67 11.35 -19.55
N ALA A 398 -15.48 12.18 -20.57
CA ALA A 398 -16.57 12.69 -21.42
C ALA A 398 -17.27 11.57 -22.20
N GLU A 399 -16.58 10.45 -22.48
CA GLU A 399 -17.14 9.25 -23.08
C GLU A 399 -17.91 8.36 -22.07
N ALA A 400 -18.29 8.91 -20.91
CA ALA A 400 -18.98 8.25 -19.79
C ALA A 400 -18.22 7.05 -19.18
N LYS A 401 -16.91 7.02 -19.31
CA LYS A 401 -16.04 6.07 -18.60
C LYS A 401 -15.80 6.60 -17.18
N LEU A 402 -16.24 5.84 -16.19
CA LEU A 402 -16.19 6.28 -14.78
C LEU A 402 -15.19 5.45 -13.95
N GLU A 403 -14.86 4.25 -14.40
CA GLU A 403 -13.93 3.35 -13.76
C GLU A 403 -12.49 3.81 -14.03
N TYR A 404 -11.67 3.88 -12.98
CA TYR A 404 -10.28 4.31 -13.07
C TYR A 404 -9.47 3.47 -14.05
N THR A 405 -9.60 2.15 -13.96
CA THR A 405 -8.83 1.21 -14.79
C THR A 405 -9.19 1.33 -16.27
N VAL A 406 -10.47 1.59 -16.57
CA VAL A 406 -10.95 1.82 -17.93
C VAL A 406 -10.43 3.14 -18.50
N ILE A 407 -10.45 4.22 -17.70
CA ILE A 407 -9.93 5.54 -18.08
C ILE A 407 -8.44 5.40 -18.45
N ILE A 408 -7.64 4.80 -17.57
CA ILE A 408 -6.18 4.72 -17.77
C ILE A 408 -5.81 3.80 -18.94
N LYS A 409 -6.49 2.68 -19.11
CA LYS A 409 -6.26 1.82 -20.28
C LYS A 409 -6.61 2.50 -21.60
N GLY A 410 -7.65 3.34 -21.59
CA GLY A 410 -8.11 4.09 -22.76
C GLY A 410 -7.26 5.29 -23.17
N LEU A 411 -6.21 5.64 -22.42
CA LEU A 411 -5.31 6.73 -22.78
C LEU A 411 -4.55 6.44 -24.07
N SER A 412 -4.32 7.48 -24.87
CA SER A 412 -3.50 7.38 -26.08
C SER A 412 -2.06 6.98 -25.76
N PRO A 413 -1.34 6.32 -26.68
CA PRO A 413 0.08 6.01 -26.49
C PRO A 413 0.94 7.24 -26.19
N GLU A 414 0.64 8.38 -26.82
CA GLU A 414 1.31 9.66 -26.60
C GLU A 414 1.06 10.18 -25.18
N GLY A 415 -0.19 10.22 -24.73
CA GLY A 415 -0.54 10.65 -23.37
C GLY A 415 0.09 9.77 -22.29
N LYS A 416 0.16 8.44 -22.53
CA LYS A 416 0.87 7.52 -21.64
C LYS A 416 2.37 7.80 -21.60
N GLN A 417 3.00 8.02 -22.77
CA GLN A 417 4.43 8.27 -22.85
C GLN A 417 4.83 9.55 -22.13
N GLU A 418 4.14 10.67 -22.39
CA GLU A 418 4.40 11.93 -21.70
C GLU A 418 4.15 11.85 -20.19
N GLY A 419 3.11 11.11 -19.79
CA GLY A 419 2.85 10.84 -18.39
C GLY A 419 3.96 10.02 -17.71
N LYS A 420 4.52 9.01 -18.39
CA LYS A 420 5.67 8.23 -17.92
C LYS A 420 6.91 9.14 -17.76
N GLU A 421 7.17 10.00 -18.73
CA GLU A 421 8.29 10.93 -18.69
C GLU A 421 8.14 11.96 -17.57
N TRP A 422 6.93 12.48 -17.36
CA TRP A 422 6.60 13.37 -16.25
C TRP A 422 6.90 12.75 -14.89
N LEU A 423 6.33 11.56 -14.61
CA LEU A 423 6.52 10.87 -13.34
C LEU A 423 7.98 10.43 -13.12
N ASN A 424 8.65 9.98 -14.19
CA ASN A 424 10.06 9.64 -14.14
C ASN A 424 10.93 10.87 -13.85
N THR A 425 10.58 12.04 -14.38
CA THR A 425 11.26 13.31 -14.06
C THR A 425 11.14 13.64 -12.58
N ILE A 426 9.95 13.48 -11.99
CA ILE A 426 9.72 13.66 -10.55
C ILE A 426 10.57 12.67 -9.74
N ALA A 427 10.52 11.38 -10.05
CA ALA A 427 11.29 10.36 -9.35
C ALA A 427 12.82 10.61 -9.47
N ASN A 428 13.27 11.00 -10.65
CA ASN A 428 14.69 11.34 -10.87
C ASN A 428 15.10 12.62 -10.15
N GLY A 429 14.19 13.57 -9.93
CA GLY A 429 14.43 14.72 -9.07
C GLY A 429 14.89 14.31 -7.67
N VAL A 430 14.19 13.36 -7.06
CA VAL A 430 14.54 12.78 -5.74
C VAL A 430 15.90 12.06 -5.80
N ARG A 431 16.11 11.21 -6.80
CA ARG A 431 17.38 10.48 -6.99
C ARG A 431 18.56 11.42 -7.19
N ASN A 432 18.37 12.49 -7.96
CA ASN A 432 19.41 13.47 -8.26
C ASN A 432 19.86 14.29 -7.05
N ILE A 433 18.96 14.61 -6.14
CA ILE A 433 19.32 15.21 -4.84
C ILE A 433 20.35 14.33 -4.13
N PHE A 434 20.06 13.04 -4.02
CA PHE A 434 20.98 12.10 -3.37
C PHE A 434 22.29 11.94 -4.15
N ASN A 435 22.23 11.72 -5.45
CA ASN A 435 23.39 11.48 -6.30
C ASN A 435 24.31 12.69 -6.41
N SER A 436 23.79 13.92 -6.33
CA SER A 436 24.60 15.15 -6.36
C SER A 436 25.42 15.35 -5.09
N GLU A 437 24.95 14.87 -3.95
CA GLU A 437 25.65 14.98 -2.65
C GLU A 437 26.55 13.77 -2.37
N ILE A 438 26.20 12.60 -2.89
CA ILE A 438 26.93 11.35 -2.69
C ILE A 438 27.56 10.92 -4.01
N VAL A 439 28.87 11.15 -4.14
CA VAL A 439 29.62 10.68 -5.31
C VAL A 439 29.69 9.16 -5.29
N VAL A 440 28.86 8.53 -6.08
CA VAL A 440 28.96 7.09 -6.36
C VAL A 440 30.13 6.91 -7.33
N ALA A 441 31.36 6.92 -6.79
CA ALA A 441 32.52 6.56 -7.61
C ALA A 441 32.35 5.11 -8.06
N GLY A 442 32.24 4.91 -9.38
CA GLY A 442 32.05 3.64 -10.06
C GLY A 442 33.09 2.58 -9.69
#